data_eb2c588741b7b7338b6168ca2168c85c
#
_entry.id   eb2c588741b7b7338b6168ca2168c85c
#
_cell.length_a   1.000
_cell.length_b   1.000
_cell.length_c   1.000
_cell.angle_alpha   90.00
_cell.angle_beta   90.00
_cell.angle_gamma   90.00
#
_symmetry.space_group_name_H-M   'P 1'
#
loop_
_entity.id
_entity.type
_entity.pdbx_description
1 polymer ?
#
loop_
_entity_poly.entity_id
_entity_poly.type
_entity_poly.pdbx_seq_one_letter_code
_entity_poly.pdbx_strand_id
1 'polypeptide(L)'
;SATDIEMARQFGYAIKLLAIARNTESGIDVRVHPTMIPATHQLASVSGAMNAVFIVGDAVGETMFYGAGAGSFPTASAVVGDILSLSEQISRGVAPLPEIEPYGHNLAFKPMDELQTKYYVRLKVADRVGALSETVDIFAKHNISISLINQVEDGKSGVSDACSVIFLTHRALEKDVQAAAAELAGVDCVAEVANVLRIEDVEAWTEGVMAN
;
A
#
# COMPACT_ATOMS: atom_id res chain seq x y z
N SER A 1 -1.21 4.36 13.18
CA SER A 1 -1.44 4.27 14.63
C SER A 1 -1.99 2.91 15.02
N ALA A 2 -2.05 2.60 16.33
CA ALA A 2 -2.69 1.38 16.84
C ALA A 2 -4.17 1.32 16.45
N THR A 3 -4.84 2.45 16.47
CA THR A 3 -6.24 2.60 16.03
C THR A 3 -6.43 2.17 14.59
N ASP A 4 -5.53 2.61 13.69
CA ASP A 4 -5.62 2.25 12.27
C ASP A 4 -5.42 0.75 12.04
N ILE A 5 -4.49 0.13 12.80
CA ILE A 5 -4.25 -1.32 12.73
C ILE A 5 -5.48 -2.10 13.19
N GLU A 6 -6.12 -1.66 14.27
CA GLU A 6 -7.32 -2.31 14.79
C GLU A 6 -8.50 -2.15 13.83
N MET A 7 -8.70 -0.95 13.28
CA MET A 7 -9.76 -0.70 12.30
C MET A 7 -9.53 -1.49 10.99
N ALA A 8 -8.30 -1.53 10.50
CA ALA A 8 -7.97 -2.35 9.34
C ALA A 8 -8.36 -3.82 9.58
N ARG A 9 -8.04 -4.37 10.76
CA ARG A 9 -8.41 -5.75 11.12
C ARG A 9 -9.92 -5.95 11.15
N GLN A 10 -10.69 -5.01 11.72
CA GLN A 10 -12.15 -5.09 11.75
C GLN A 10 -12.78 -5.06 10.35
N PHE A 11 -12.16 -4.36 9.41
CA PHE A 11 -12.58 -4.32 8.01
C PHE A 11 -12.03 -5.49 7.18
N GLY A 12 -11.32 -6.44 7.80
CA GLY A 12 -10.77 -7.61 7.12
C GLY A 12 -9.46 -7.36 6.37
N TYR A 13 -8.71 -6.32 6.77
CA TYR A 13 -7.43 -5.96 6.17
C TYR A 13 -6.26 -6.11 7.14
N ALA A 14 -5.06 -6.28 6.60
CA ALA A 14 -3.79 -6.12 7.30
C ALA A 14 -3.03 -4.94 6.70
N ILE A 15 -2.31 -4.18 7.54
CA ILE A 15 -1.43 -3.10 7.08
C ILE A 15 -0.02 -3.66 6.95
N LYS A 16 0.57 -3.52 5.75
CA LYS A 16 1.94 -3.93 5.45
C LYS A 16 2.68 -2.79 4.77
N LEU A 17 3.99 -2.66 5.03
CA LEU A 17 4.86 -1.82 4.21
C LEU A 17 5.20 -2.59 2.95
N LEU A 18 4.70 -2.14 1.81
CA LEU A 18 4.92 -2.79 0.52
C LEU A 18 5.74 -1.90 -0.41
N ALA A 19 6.70 -2.51 -1.09
CA ALA A 19 7.25 -2.02 -2.33
C ALA A 19 6.48 -2.71 -3.47
N ILE A 20 5.86 -1.93 -4.33
CA ILE A 20 5.00 -2.42 -5.41
C ILE A 20 5.58 -1.93 -6.74
N ALA A 21 5.76 -2.84 -7.69
CA ALA A 21 6.13 -2.53 -9.05
C ALA A 21 5.14 -3.23 -9.99
N ARG A 22 4.52 -2.47 -10.90
CA ARG A 22 3.54 -3.00 -11.85
C ARG A 22 3.82 -2.45 -13.23
N ASN A 23 3.85 -3.34 -14.22
CA ASN A 23 3.82 -2.94 -15.62
C ASN A 23 2.38 -2.61 -16.01
N THR A 24 2.14 -1.42 -16.57
CA THR A 24 0.83 -0.97 -17.02
C THR A 24 0.93 -0.49 -18.45
N GLU A 25 -0.19 -0.36 -19.15
CA GLU A 25 -0.23 0.18 -20.51
C GLU A 25 0.36 1.60 -20.64
N SER A 26 0.30 2.38 -19.55
CA SER A 26 0.77 3.78 -19.50
C SER A 26 2.17 3.94 -18.91
N GLY A 27 2.86 2.85 -18.55
CA GLY A 27 4.19 2.90 -17.95
C GLY A 27 4.32 2.02 -16.71
N ILE A 28 5.44 2.15 -16.01
CA ILE A 28 5.73 1.39 -14.79
C ILE A 28 5.24 2.18 -13.57
N ASP A 29 4.36 1.57 -12.81
CA ASP A 29 3.93 2.04 -11.48
C ASP A 29 4.89 1.47 -10.44
N VAL A 30 5.65 2.32 -9.76
CA VAL A 30 6.58 1.94 -8.68
C VAL A 30 6.34 2.80 -7.46
N ARG A 31 6.09 2.16 -6.32
CA ARG A 31 5.78 2.87 -5.08
C ARG A 31 6.16 2.08 -3.83
N VAL A 32 6.44 2.79 -2.75
CA VAL A 32 6.71 2.19 -1.42
C VAL A 32 5.91 2.98 -0.39
N HIS A 33 4.98 2.31 0.28
CA HIS A 33 4.17 2.93 1.34
C HIS A 33 3.50 1.87 2.21
N PRO A 34 3.02 2.24 3.42
CA PRO A 34 2.09 1.42 4.18
C PRO A 34 0.80 1.20 3.37
N THR A 35 0.38 -0.05 3.26
CA THR A 35 -0.71 -0.49 2.39
C THR A 35 -1.64 -1.41 3.15
N MET A 36 -2.93 -1.22 3.00
CA MET A 36 -3.95 -2.17 3.45
C MET A 36 -4.14 -3.24 2.36
N ILE A 37 -4.00 -4.50 2.75
CA ILE A 37 -4.28 -5.65 1.88
C ILE A 37 -5.27 -6.58 2.57
N PRO A 38 -6.09 -7.35 1.84
CA PRO A 38 -6.99 -8.33 2.45
C PRO A 38 -6.24 -9.24 3.42
N ALA A 39 -6.80 -9.47 4.60
CA ALA A 39 -6.18 -10.33 5.62
C ALA A 39 -6.02 -11.79 5.16
N THR A 40 -6.76 -12.19 4.14
CA THR A 40 -6.68 -13.51 3.50
C THR A 40 -5.51 -13.65 2.53
N HIS A 41 -4.90 -12.53 2.09
CA HIS A 41 -3.79 -12.57 1.14
C HIS A 41 -2.51 -13.11 1.81
N GLN A 42 -1.70 -13.88 1.07
CA GLN A 42 -0.49 -14.54 1.59
C GLN A 42 0.50 -13.56 2.24
N LEU A 43 0.69 -12.38 1.66
CA LEU A 43 1.55 -11.34 2.21
C LEU A 43 1.08 -10.81 3.58
N ALA A 44 -0.21 -10.95 3.90
CA ALA A 44 -0.74 -10.51 5.20
C ALA A 44 -0.16 -11.30 6.38
N SER A 45 0.18 -12.57 6.16
CA SER A 45 0.75 -13.46 7.17
C SER A 45 2.24 -13.22 7.46
N VAL A 46 2.96 -12.52 6.57
CA VAL A 46 4.39 -12.22 6.74
C VAL A 46 4.61 -11.31 7.94
N SER A 47 5.40 -11.74 8.94
CA SER A 47 5.60 -10.99 10.18
C SER A 47 6.98 -11.22 10.80
N GLY A 48 7.34 -10.40 11.78
CA GLY A 48 8.61 -10.49 12.49
C GLY A 48 9.81 -10.19 11.59
N ALA A 49 10.83 -11.05 11.63
CA ALA A 49 12.05 -10.93 10.82
C ALA A 49 11.91 -11.51 9.41
N MET A 50 10.71 -11.98 9.05
CA MET A 50 10.46 -12.61 7.76
C MET A 50 10.14 -11.56 6.69
N ASN A 51 10.63 -11.82 5.49
CA ASN A 51 10.34 -11.04 4.28
C ASN A 51 9.72 -11.93 3.23
N ALA A 52 9.01 -11.33 2.29
CA ALA A 52 8.48 -12.01 1.13
C ALA A 52 8.56 -11.14 -0.12
N VAL A 53 8.74 -11.80 -1.26
CA VAL A 53 8.56 -11.22 -2.59
C VAL A 53 7.43 -11.99 -3.26
N PHE A 54 6.37 -11.29 -3.64
CA PHE A 54 5.23 -11.85 -4.35
C PHE A 54 5.28 -11.37 -5.80
N ILE A 55 5.24 -12.29 -6.73
CA ILE A 55 5.36 -12.02 -8.16
C ILE A 55 4.14 -12.62 -8.86
N VAL A 56 3.53 -11.84 -9.75
CA VAL A 56 2.50 -12.30 -10.67
C VAL A 56 3.11 -12.29 -12.07
N GLY A 57 3.39 -13.46 -12.61
CA GLY A 57 3.94 -13.63 -13.96
C GLY A 57 2.86 -14.10 -14.94
N ASP A 58 3.02 -13.73 -16.20
CA ASP A 58 2.09 -14.05 -17.29
C ASP A 58 1.96 -15.55 -17.54
N ALA A 59 3.07 -16.28 -17.43
CA ALA A 59 3.11 -17.73 -17.68
C ALA A 59 3.07 -18.56 -16.39
N VAL A 60 3.69 -18.09 -15.31
CA VAL A 60 3.81 -18.85 -14.05
C VAL A 60 2.68 -18.57 -13.07
N GLY A 61 1.95 -17.45 -13.26
CA GLY A 61 0.94 -16.99 -12.32
C GLY A 61 1.55 -16.45 -11.04
N GLU A 62 0.88 -16.69 -9.92
CA GLU A 62 1.30 -16.23 -8.60
C GLU A 62 2.45 -17.06 -8.05
N THR A 63 3.51 -16.39 -7.63
CA THR A 63 4.67 -17.02 -7.00
C THR A 63 5.11 -16.19 -5.80
N MET A 64 5.43 -16.85 -4.70
CA MET A 64 5.90 -16.17 -3.49
C MET A 64 7.22 -16.78 -3.01
N PHE A 65 8.21 -15.91 -2.80
CA PHE A 65 9.45 -16.25 -2.10
C PHE A 65 9.35 -15.72 -0.68
N TYR A 66 9.60 -16.59 0.28
CA TYR A 66 9.45 -16.27 1.70
C TYR A 66 10.64 -16.77 2.47
N GLY A 67 11.23 -15.92 3.31
CA GLY A 67 12.39 -16.29 4.11
C GLY A 67 12.81 -15.23 5.11
N ALA A 68 13.79 -15.55 5.93
CA ALA A 68 14.38 -14.61 6.86
C ALA A 68 15.21 -13.55 6.11
N GLY A 69 14.80 -12.27 6.22
CA GLY A 69 15.54 -11.14 5.63
C GLY A 69 16.54 -10.51 6.59
N ALA A 70 16.35 -10.71 7.90
CA ALA A 70 17.22 -10.16 8.95
C ALA A 70 17.70 -11.28 9.90
N GLY A 71 18.82 -11.02 10.56
CA GLY A 71 19.45 -11.93 11.49
C GLY A 71 20.90 -12.24 11.12
N SER A 72 21.76 -12.49 12.11
CA SER A 72 23.19 -12.70 11.90
C SER A 72 23.48 -13.90 10.99
N PHE A 73 22.85 -15.03 11.25
CA PHE A 73 23.05 -16.25 10.46
C PHE A 73 22.49 -16.16 9.03
N PRO A 74 21.24 -15.72 8.77
CA PRO A 74 20.73 -15.56 7.43
C PRO A 74 21.58 -14.60 6.59
N THR A 75 21.97 -13.46 7.16
CA THR A 75 22.81 -12.48 6.47
C THR A 75 24.20 -13.04 6.17
N ALA A 76 24.85 -13.67 7.16
CA ALA A 76 26.15 -14.28 6.96
C ALA A 76 26.11 -15.39 5.89
N SER A 77 25.08 -16.23 5.90
CA SER A 77 24.90 -17.29 4.90
C SER A 77 24.78 -16.74 3.49
N ALA A 78 24.02 -15.65 3.28
CA ALA A 78 23.88 -15.00 1.99
C ALA A 78 25.22 -14.42 1.51
N VAL A 79 25.93 -13.65 2.36
CA VAL A 79 27.22 -13.05 2.01
C VAL A 79 28.27 -14.11 1.68
N VAL A 80 28.39 -15.16 2.51
CA VAL A 80 29.34 -16.25 2.27
C VAL A 80 28.99 -17.02 0.98
N GLY A 81 27.70 -17.25 0.73
CA GLY A 81 27.23 -17.88 -0.51
C GLY A 81 27.63 -17.10 -1.76
N ASP A 82 27.46 -15.79 -1.72
CA ASP A 82 27.86 -14.90 -2.84
C ASP A 82 29.39 -14.90 -3.03
N ILE A 83 30.17 -14.83 -1.95
CA ILE A 83 31.64 -14.91 -2.01
C ILE A 83 32.08 -16.23 -2.64
N LEU A 84 31.49 -17.36 -2.25
CA LEU A 84 31.83 -18.68 -2.79
C LEU A 84 31.47 -18.76 -4.29
N SER A 85 30.30 -18.30 -4.66
CA SER A 85 29.84 -18.28 -6.07
C SER A 85 30.75 -17.44 -6.95
N LEU A 86 31.12 -16.23 -6.51
CA LEU A 86 32.04 -15.37 -7.22
C LEU A 86 33.44 -15.95 -7.32
N SER A 87 33.96 -16.55 -6.23
CA SER A 87 35.27 -17.19 -6.21
C SER A 87 35.35 -18.35 -7.21
N GLU A 88 34.29 -19.15 -7.31
CA GLU A 88 34.19 -20.23 -8.28
C GLU A 88 34.18 -19.71 -9.73
N GLN A 89 33.39 -18.68 -10.01
CA GLN A 89 33.34 -18.05 -11.33
C GLN A 89 34.71 -17.51 -11.75
N ILE A 90 35.40 -16.78 -10.85
CA ILE A 90 36.73 -16.24 -11.08
C ILE A 90 37.73 -17.39 -11.36
N SER A 91 37.70 -18.45 -10.54
CA SER A 91 38.63 -19.59 -10.70
C SER A 91 38.44 -20.35 -12.01
N ARG A 92 37.24 -20.37 -12.54
CA ARG A 92 36.89 -20.96 -13.82
C ARG A 92 37.11 -20.05 -15.02
N GLY A 93 37.56 -18.83 -14.81
CA GLY A 93 37.73 -17.81 -15.85
C GLY A 93 36.42 -17.41 -16.52
N VAL A 94 35.31 -17.56 -15.84
CA VAL A 94 34.00 -17.12 -16.36
C VAL A 94 34.01 -15.60 -16.40
N ALA A 95 33.82 -15.03 -17.58
CA ALA A 95 33.66 -13.58 -17.72
C ALA A 95 32.43 -13.10 -16.93
N PRO A 96 32.48 -11.87 -16.35
CA PRO A 96 31.28 -11.26 -15.80
C PRO A 96 30.16 -11.34 -16.84
N LEU A 97 28.94 -11.65 -16.38
CA LEU A 97 27.78 -11.57 -17.28
C LEU A 97 27.78 -10.19 -17.93
N PRO A 98 27.60 -10.09 -19.27
CA PRO A 98 27.45 -8.79 -19.89
C PRO A 98 26.34 -8.03 -19.18
N GLU A 99 26.50 -6.72 -19.04
CA GLU A 99 25.40 -5.86 -18.57
C GLU A 99 24.16 -6.26 -19.37
N ILE A 100 23.25 -6.94 -18.72
CA ILE A 100 21.96 -7.24 -19.32
C ILE A 100 21.27 -5.89 -19.36
N GLU A 101 21.24 -5.26 -20.54
CA GLU A 101 20.32 -4.17 -20.76
C GLU A 101 18.92 -4.72 -20.45
N PRO A 102 18.28 -4.27 -19.35
CA PRO A 102 16.99 -4.81 -18.99
C PRO A 102 16.02 -4.47 -20.10
N TYR A 103 15.75 -5.46 -20.96
CA TYR A 103 14.62 -5.49 -21.90
C TYR A 103 14.56 -4.39 -22.97
N GLY A 104 15.59 -3.61 -23.25
CA GLY A 104 15.66 -2.69 -24.40
C GLY A 104 14.54 -1.63 -24.53
N HIS A 105 13.71 -1.48 -23.52
CA HIS A 105 12.58 -0.57 -23.51
C HIS A 105 12.73 0.45 -22.39
N ASN A 106 12.89 1.72 -22.73
CA ASN A 106 12.76 2.83 -21.79
C ASN A 106 11.28 2.99 -21.43
N LEU A 107 10.80 2.23 -20.46
CA LEU A 107 9.45 2.41 -19.94
C LEU A 107 9.44 3.63 -19.01
N ALA A 108 8.53 4.57 -19.27
CA ALA A 108 8.35 5.72 -18.41
C ALA A 108 7.76 5.30 -17.05
N PHE A 109 8.21 5.96 -15.97
CA PHE A 109 7.58 5.80 -14.67
C PHE A 109 6.27 6.58 -14.63
N LYS A 110 5.24 5.94 -14.12
CA LYS A 110 3.94 6.55 -13.91
C LYS A 110 3.98 7.48 -12.69
N PRO A 111 3.54 8.75 -12.81
CA PRO A 111 3.43 9.63 -11.65
C PRO A 111 2.46 9.08 -10.60
N MET A 112 2.78 9.30 -9.31
CA MET A 112 1.89 8.89 -8.21
C MET A 112 0.49 9.48 -8.32
N ASP A 113 0.37 10.72 -8.79
CA ASP A 113 -0.91 11.43 -8.96
C ASP A 113 -1.91 10.69 -9.86
N GLU A 114 -1.41 9.83 -10.76
CA GLU A 114 -2.20 9.02 -11.67
C GLU A 114 -2.57 7.64 -11.11
N LEU A 115 -2.11 7.32 -9.88
CA LEU A 115 -2.49 6.09 -9.22
C LEU A 115 -4.00 6.08 -8.95
N GLN A 116 -4.64 4.97 -9.30
CA GLN A 116 -6.05 4.74 -9.03
C GLN A 116 -6.21 3.51 -8.15
N THR A 117 -6.60 3.71 -6.90
CA THR A 117 -6.82 2.65 -5.92
C THR A 117 -7.94 3.03 -4.94
N LYS A 118 -8.25 2.15 -3.98
CA LYS A 118 -9.16 2.44 -2.87
C LYS A 118 -8.38 3.09 -1.72
N TYR A 119 -9.07 3.85 -0.87
CA TYR A 119 -8.44 4.54 0.26
C TYR A 119 -9.21 4.33 1.54
N TYR A 120 -8.45 4.29 2.62
CA TYR A 120 -8.88 4.45 4.00
C TYR A 120 -8.48 5.86 4.45
N VAL A 121 -9.45 6.65 4.88
CA VAL A 121 -9.23 7.99 5.41
C VAL A 121 -9.83 8.07 6.80
N ARG A 122 -9.02 8.41 7.81
CA ARG A 122 -9.51 8.62 9.17
C ARG A 122 -9.36 10.08 9.55
N LEU A 123 -10.49 10.67 9.93
CA LEU A 123 -10.59 12.04 10.38
C LEU A 123 -10.95 12.08 11.86
N LYS A 124 -10.49 13.11 12.57
CA LYS A 124 -11.09 13.53 13.84
C LYS A 124 -12.05 14.68 13.57
N VAL A 125 -13.31 14.44 13.81
CA VAL A 125 -14.40 15.37 13.46
C VAL A 125 -15.14 15.77 14.72
N ALA A 126 -15.53 17.03 14.83
CA ALA A 126 -16.37 17.52 15.91
C ALA A 126 -17.72 16.77 15.95
N ASP A 127 -18.11 16.29 17.12
CA ASP A 127 -19.39 15.58 17.29
C ASP A 127 -20.54 16.61 17.39
N ARG A 128 -20.94 17.14 16.23
CA ARG A 128 -22.04 18.10 16.10
C ARG A 128 -22.88 17.80 14.85
N VAL A 129 -24.12 18.25 14.89
CA VAL A 129 -25.02 18.12 13.73
C VAL A 129 -24.44 18.83 12.52
N GLY A 130 -24.42 18.12 11.38
CA GLY A 130 -23.93 18.62 10.11
C GLY A 130 -22.45 18.35 9.82
N ALA A 131 -21.62 18.05 10.82
CA ALA A 131 -20.19 17.85 10.64
C ALA A 131 -19.86 16.73 9.63
N LEU A 132 -20.57 15.61 9.73
CA LEU A 132 -20.40 14.51 8.76
C LEU A 132 -20.79 14.92 7.33
N SER A 133 -21.86 15.69 7.17
CA SER A 133 -22.31 16.18 5.86
C SER A 133 -21.24 17.07 5.22
N GLU A 134 -20.66 18.01 6.00
CA GLU A 134 -19.58 18.88 5.54
C GLU A 134 -18.38 18.09 5.03
N THR A 135 -18.02 16.99 5.70
CA THR A 135 -16.90 16.14 5.27
C THR A 135 -17.22 15.33 4.00
N VAL A 136 -18.44 14.78 3.90
CA VAL A 136 -18.87 14.00 2.73
C VAL A 136 -18.98 14.87 1.48
N ASP A 137 -19.43 16.11 1.62
CA ASP A 137 -19.54 17.06 0.51
C ASP A 137 -18.16 17.35 -0.14
N ILE A 138 -17.08 17.36 0.65
CA ILE A 138 -15.72 17.52 0.14
C ILE A 138 -15.29 16.31 -0.68
N PHE A 139 -15.54 15.08 -0.21
CA PHE A 139 -15.27 13.89 -1.00
C PHE A 139 -16.03 13.93 -2.34
N ALA A 140 -17.30 14.31 -2.32
CA ALA A 140 -18.10 14.44 -3.53
C ALA A 140 -17.56 15.51 -4.48
N LYS A 141 -17.14 16.68 -3.96
CA LYS A 141 -16.52 17.76 -4.73
C LYS A 141 -15.26 17.32 -5.46
N HIS A 142 -14.46 16.44 -4.83
CA HIS A 142 -13.26 15.85 -5.44
C HIS A 142 -13.52 14.55 -6.19
N ASN A 143 -14.79 14.27 -6.56
CA ASN A 143 -15.20 13.10 -7.34
C ASN A 143 -14.80 11.76 -6.68
N ILE A 144 -14.79 11.70 -5.35
CA ILE A 144 -14.45 10.50 -4.58
C ILE A 144 -15.74 9.86 -4.08
N SER A 145 -16.00 8.63 -4.53
CA SER A 145 -17.14 7.83 -4.07
C SER A 145 -16.78 7.07 -2.80
N ILE A 146 -17.63 7.17 -1.78
CA ILE A 146 -17.44 6.52 -0.50
C ILE A 146 -18.16 5.16 -0.52
N SER A 147 -17.47 4.10 -0.09
CA SER A 147 -18.03 2.75 0.01
C SER A 147 -18.52 2.42 1.42
N LEU A 148 -17.89 3.02 2.45
CA LEU A 148 -18.24 2.79 3.84
C LEU A 148 -17.87 4.00 4.69
N ILE A 149 -18.73 4.32 5.65
CA ILE A 149 -18.44 5.28 6.72
C ILE A 149 -18.61 4.56 8.06
N ASN A 150 -17.63 4.70 8.94
CA ASN A 150 -17.70 4.17 10.30
C ASN A 150 -17.29 5.25 11.30
N GLN A 151 -18.15 5.53 12.25
CA GLN A 151 -17.87 6.43 13.35
C GLN A 151 -17.49 5.62 14.58
N VAL A 152 -16.35 5.97 15.15
CA VAL A 152 -15.83 5.32 16.36
C VAL A 152 -15.77 6.37 17.48
N GLU A 153 -16.41 6.07 18.58
CA GLU A 153 -16.24 6.87 19.77
C GLU A 153 -14.82 6.67 20.32
N ASP A 154 -14.05 7.75 20.42
CA ASP A 154 -12.74 7.72 21.07
C ASP A 154 -12.95 7.51 22.58
N GLY A 155 -12.98 6.25 23.00
CA GLY A 155 -13.21 5.85 24.38
C GLY A 155 -12.17 6.46 25.31
N LYS A 156 -12.61 7.37 26.20
CA LYS A 156 -11.90 7.83 27.41
C LYS A 156 -10.81 8.90 27.27
N SER A 157 -11.00 9.87 26.42
CA SER A 157 -10.35 11.17 26.66
C SER A 157 -11.44 12.19 26.98
N GLY A 158 -11.75 12.39 28.25
CA GLY A 158 -12.83 13.24 28.76
C GLY A 158 -12.67 14.74 28.49
N VAL A 159 -12.18 15.17 27.35
CA VAL A 159 -11.98 16.59 27.01
C VAL A 159 -12.14 16.89 25.51
N SER A 160 -12.63 16.02 24.64
CA SER A 160 -12.86 16.48 23.28
C SER A 160 -14.23 16.03 22.74
N ASP A 161 -15.06 17.02 22.36
CA ASP A 161 -16.28 16.85 21.58
C ASP A 161 -15.97 16.36 20.12
N ALA A 162 -14.96 15.53 19.94
CA ALA A 162 -14.53 15.02 18.64
C ALA A 162 -14.61 13.50 18.62
N CYS A 163 -15.10 12.95 17.52
CA CYS A 163 -15.14 11.51 17.24
C CYS A 163 -14.21 11.16 16.07
N SER A 164 -13.75 9.93 16.02
CA SER A 164 -13.03 9.40 14.85
C SER A 164 -14.04 8.92 13.81
N VAL A 165 -13.96 9.49 12.61
CA VAL A 165 -14.75 9.05 11.46
C VAL A 165 -13.81 8.43 10.43
N ILE A 166 -14.14 7.22 10.01
CA ILE A 166 -13.38 6.46 9.04
C ILE A 166 -14.18 6.34 7.75
N PHE A 167 -13.54 6.68 6.64
CA PHE A 167 -14.08 6.55 5.31
C PHE A 167 -13.29 5.49 4.54
N LEU A 168 -13.97 4.52 3.95
CA LEU A 168 -13.43 3.69 2.89
C LEU A 168 -13.99 4.20 1.56
N THR A 169 -13.14 4.36 0.57
CA THR A 169 -13.57 4.86 -0.75
C THR A 169 -13.67 3.71 -1.77
N HIS A 170 -14.43 3.91 -2.82
CA HIS A 170 -14.21 3.20 -4.07
C HIS A 170 -12.89 3.64 -4.70
N ARG A 171 -12.53 3.09 -5.88
CA ARG A 171 -11.31 3.51 -6.59
C ARG A 171 -11.38 5.00 -6.91
N ALA A 172 -10.35 5.73 -6.51
CA ALA A 172 -10.18 7.16 -6.75
C ALA A 172 -8.74 7.47 -7.17
N LEU A 173 -8.53 8.59 -7.83
CA LEU A 173 -7.18 9.03 -8.19
C LEU A 173 -6.46 9.59 -6.96
N GLU A 174 -5.18 9.27 -6.84
CA GLU A 174 -4.32 9.76 -5.75
C GLU A 174 -4.39 11.28 -5.62
N LYS A 175 -4.26 12.02 -6.74
CA LYS A 175 -4.33 13.48 -6.74
C LYS A 175 -5.62 14.03 -6.14
N ASP A 176 -6.76 13.38 -6.42
CA ASP A 176 -8.06 13.83 -5.94
C ASP A 176 -8.20 13.57 -4.44
N VAL A 177 -7.68 12.43 -3.96
CA VAL A 177 -7.67 12.10 -2.53
C VAL A 177 -6.75 13.02 -1.74
N GLN A 178 -5.58 13.34 -2.28
CA GLN A 178 -4.65 14.29 -1.64
C GLN A 178 -5.25 15.71 -1.60
N ALA A 179 -5.92 16.13 -2.67
CA ALA A 179 -6.62 17.42 -2.71
C ALA A 179 -7.78 17.46 -1.70
N ALA A 180 -8.58 16.39 -1.60
CA ALA A 180 -9.64 16.28 -0.63
C ALA A 180 -9.09 16.31 0.81
N ALA A 181 -8.01 15.57 1.09
CA ALA A 181 -7.37 15.56 2.40
C ALA A 181 -6.83 16.94 2.81
N ALA A 182 -6.24 17.67 1.86
CA ALA A 182 -5.77 19.04 2.09
C ALA A 182 -6.93 20.02 2.36
N GLU A 183 -8.05 19.90 1.65
CA GLU A 183 -9.24 20.73 1.88
C GLU A 183 -9.90 20.38 3.21
N LEU A 184 -10.04 19.08 3.56
CA LEU A 184 -10.58 18.61 4.83
C LEU A 184 -9.80 19.14 6.03
N ALA A 185 -8.48 19.25 5.93
CA ALA A 185 -7.65 19.80 6.99
C ALA A 185 -7.93 21.28 7.30
N GLY A 186 -8.61 22.00 6.40
CA GLY A 186 -8.98 23.40 6.57
C GLY A 186 -10.43 23.61 7.02
N VAL A 187 -11.20 22.54 7.26
CA VAL A 187 -12.62 22.64 7.65
C VAL A 187 -12.76 22.76 9.16
N ASP A 188 -13.54 23.72 9.64
CA ASP A 188 -13.70 24.00 11.08
C ASP A 188 -14.15 22.80 11.92
N CYS A 189 -14.93 21.89 11.33
CA CYS A 189 -15.37 20.69 12.03
C CYS A 189 -14.34 19.55 12.03
N VAL A 190 -13.26 19.64 11.25
CA VAL A 190 -12.20 18.64 11.18
C VAL A 190 -11.01 19.07 12.02
N ALA A 191 -10.84 18.44 13.17
CA ALA A 191 -9.71 18.71 14.05
C ALA A 191 -8.39 18.17 13.48
N GLU A 192 -8.44 17.04 12.74
CA GLU A 192 -7.26 16.38 12.20
C GLU A 192 -7.63 15.42 11.05
N VAL A 193 -6.85 15.45 9.95
CA VAL A 193 -6.78 14.35 9.00
C VAL A 193 -5.76 13.35 9.56
N ALA A 194 -6.24 12.42 10.36
CA ALA A 194 -5.38 11.59 11.21
C ALA A 194 -4.60 10.52 10.44
N ASN A 195 -5.15 9.99 9.35
CA ASN A 195 -4.44 9.06 8.47
C ASN A 195 -5.13 8.92 7.10
N VAL A 196 -4.30 8.70 6.07
CA VAL A 196 -4.72 8.31 4.72
C VAL A 196 -3.89 7.10 4.31
N LEU A 197 -4.52 5.95 4.08
CA LEU A 197 -3.86 4.72 3.65
C LEU A 197 -4.45 4.24 2.33
N ARG A 198 -3.61 3.68 1.49
CA ARG A 198 -4.03 3.03 0.25
C ARG A 198 -4.47 1.60 0.54
N ILE A 199 -5.52 1.16 -0.14
CA ILE A 199 -6.03 -0.21 -0.07
C ILE A 199 -5.77 -0.84 -1.43
N GLU A 200 -4.93 -1.88 -1.45
CA GLU A 200 -4.68 -2.63 -2.69
C GLU A 200 -5.79 -3.64 -2.95
N ASP A 201 -6.25 -3.62 -4.17
CA ASP A 201 -7.15 -4.63 -4.73
C ASP A 201 -6.30 -5.75 -5.31
N VAL A 202 -5.96 -6.71 -4.46
CA VAL A 202 -5.04 -7.80 -4.85
C VAL A 202 -5.63 -8.70 -5.95
N GLU A 203 -6.95 -8.76 -6.09
CA GLU A 203 -7.60 -9.48 -7.18
C GLU A 203 -7.27 -8.83 -8.53
N ALA A 204 -7.14 -7.51 -8.56
CA ALA A 204 -6.74 -6.78 -9.76
C ALA A 204 -5.26 -7.00 -10.16
N TRP A 205 -4.45 -7.63 -9.32
CA TRP A 205 -3.07 -7.95 -9.68
C TRP A 205 -2.96 -9.04 -10.73
N THR A 206 -3.96 -9.93 -10.80
CA THR A 206 -4.05 -11.01 -11.78
C THR A 206 -4.91 -10.66 -12.99
N GLU A 207 -5.71 -9.57 -12.90
CA GLU A 207 -6.49 -9.07 -14.01
C GLU A 207 -5.55 -8.55 -15.13
N GLY A 208 -5.62 -9.14 -16.30
CA GLY A 208 -4.77 -8.79 -17.46
C GLY A 208 -3.53 -9.67 -17.65
N VAL A 209 -3.11 -10.42 -16.63
CA VAL A 209 -2.00 -11.39 -16.75
C VAL A 209 -2.52 -12.73 -17.25
N MET A 210 -3.76 -13.11 -16.89
CA MET A 210 -4.40 -14.38 -17.28
C MET A 210 -5.27 -14.28 -18.56
N ALA A 211 -5.31 -13.13 -19.23
CA ALA A 211 -6.19 -12.89 -20.38
C ALA A 211 -5.55 -13.14 -21.75
N ASN A 212 -4.33 -13.70 -21.79
CA ASN A 212 -3.64 -14.06 -23.04
C ASN A 212 -3.43 -15.56 -23.17
#